data_94b213224d3e90621cb2567ba24cde19
#
_entry.id   94b213224d3e90621cb2567ba24cde19
#
_cell.length_a   1.000
_cell.length_b   1.000
_cell.length_c   1.000
_cell.angle_alpha   90.00
_cell.angle_beta   90.00
_cell.angle_gamma   90.00
#
_symmetry.space_group_name_H-M   'P 1'
#
loop_
_entity.id
_entity.type
_entity.pdbx_description
1 polymer ?
#
loop_
_entity_poly.entity_id
_entity_poly.type
_entity_poly.pdbx_seq_one_letter_code
_entity_poly.pdbx_strand_id
1 'polypeptide(L)'
;DGNHNEYYKNSGFSIESNVEYDGEKNLSNFEVEFNYGSENDKETGGELSSYDATIIARNDYLLTDKFTVYTSSDYYFDSQSHAGKHDIEGSVGLGYYLFKNESSDFQISLGPALIWTEGGEDCSITTSCGDLIYATNLEATFGWLISKHLEFDLNNTYTNANGEGDRAISSNRLELELRFYPDVNSNLFTAFGYENIYHDLSDPEPENAYKLKLGTNF
;
A
#
# COMPACT_ATOMS: atom_id res chain seq x y z
N ASP A 1 -24.61 2.90 29.28
CA ASP A 1 -25.42 2.75 28.06
C ASP A 1 -24.47 2.94 26.89
N GLY A 2 -23.90 1.83 26.44
CA GLY A 2 -22.96 1.83 25.30
C GLY A 2 -23.76 1.75 24.01
N ASN A 3 -23.68 2.78 23.20
CA ASN A 3 -24.11 2.71 21.82
C ASN A 3 -23.16 1.77 21.07
N HIS A 4 -23.54 0.52 20.92
CA HIS A 4 -22.98 -0.36 19.91
C HIS A 4 -23.65 0.03 18.58
N ASN A 5 -22.95 0.83 17.79
CA ASN A 5 -23.26 0.99 16.38
C ASN A 5 -22.91 -0.34 15.69
N GLU A 6 -23.88 -1.23 15.57
CA GLU A 6 -23.76 -2.43 14.76
C GLU A 6 -23.91 -2.04 13.28
N TYR A 7 -22.80 -1.64 12.66
CA TYR A 7 -22.72 -1.59 11.20
C TYR A 7 -22.63 -3.02 10.67
N TYR A 8 -23.57 -3.39 9.82
CA TYR A 8 -23.53 -4.68 9.17
C TYR A 8 -22.91 -4.51 7.80
N LYS A 9 -21.78 -5.20 7.65
CA LYS A 9 -21.01 -5.25 6.45
C LYS A 9 -21.81 -5.88 5.32
N ASN A 10 -21.73 -5.27 4.21
CA ASN A 10 -22.41 -5.59 3.01
C ASN A 10 -21.45 -6.06 1.95
N SER A 11 -21.91 -6.31 0.77
CA SER A 11 -21.13 -6.85 -0.31
C SER A 11 -20.11 -5.84 -0.82
N GLY A 12 -18.91 -6.31 -1.03
CA GLY A 12 -17.85 -5.58 -1.70
C GLY A 12 -17.09 -6.48 -2.65
N PHE A 13 -16.38 -5.90 -3.58
CA PHE A 13 -15.41 -6.62 -4.42
C PHE A 13 -14.15 -5.78 -4.59
N SER A 14 -13.03 -6.46 -4.78
CA SER A 14 -11.75 -5.87 -5.11
C SER A 14 -11.27 -6.43 -6.43
N ILE A 15 -10.65 -5.57 -7.24
CA ILE A 15 -9.92 -5.94 -8.44
C ILE A 15 -8.51 -5.42 -8.28
N GLU A 16 -7.53 -6.31 -8.34
CA GLU A 16 -6.12 -5.98 -8.28
C GLU A 16 -5.42 -6.49 -9.55
N SER A 17 -4.52 -5.69 -10.07
CA SER A 17 -3.64 -6.06 -11.17
C SER A 17 -2.24 -5.61 -10.84
N ASN A 18 -1.29 -6.54 -10.84
CA ASN A 18 0.12 -6.27 -10.62
C ASN A 18 0.93 -6.72 -11.84
N VAL A 19 1.85 -5.87 -12.28
CA VAL A 19 2.79 -6.15 -13.36
C VAL A 19 4.20 -5.92 -12.86
N GLU A 20 4.98 -6.99 -12.80
CA GLU A 20 6.37 -6.98 -12.39
C GLU A 20 7.27 -7.19 -13.61
N TYR A 21 8.32 -6.42 -13.72
CA TYR A 21 9.38 -6.58 -14.71
C TYR A 21 10.73 -6.74 -14.00
N ASP A 22 11.35 -7.89 -14.19
CA ASP A 22 12.68 -8.21 -13.65
C ASP A 22 13.70 -8.25 -14.81
N GLY A 23 14.44 -7.16 -14.96
CA GLY A 23 15.53 -7.04 -15.90
C GLY A 23 16.89 -7.15 -15.20
N GLU A 24 17.98 -7.26 -15.98
CA GLU A 24 19.34 -7.41 -15.42
C GLU A 24 19.71 -6.33 -14.39
N LYS A 25 19.18 -5.11 -14.53
CA LYS A 25 19.49 -3.96 -13.65
C LYS A 25 18.28 -3.18 -13.19
N ASN A 26 17.11 -3.43 -13.75
CA ASN A 26 15.88 -2.72 -13.40
C ASN A 26 14.87 -3.72 -12.88
N LEU A 27 14.36 -3.45 -11.70
CA LEU A 27 13.18 -4.10 -11.13
C LEU A 27 12.06 -3.06 -11.16
N SER A 28 10.97 -3.35 -11.84
CA SER A 28 9.84 -2.43 -11.93
C SER A 28 8.58 -3.14 -11.48
N ASN A 29 7.80 -2.46 -10.67
CA ASN A 29 6.48 -2.90 -10.23
C ASN A 29 5.45 -1.83 -10.59
N PHE A 30 4.31 -2.27 -11.11
CA PHE A 30 3.15 -1.44 -11.35
C PHE A 30 1.91 -2.17 -10.87
N GLU A 31 1.22 -1.60 -9.90
CA GLU A 31 0.03 -2.16 -9.26
C GLU A 31 -1.14 -1.20 -9.39
N VAL A 32 -2.32 -1.74 -9.66
CA VAL A 32 -3.59 -1.03 -9.63
C VAL A 32 -4.57 -1.86 -8.83
N GLU A 33 -5.11 -1.28 -7.79
CA GLU A 33 -6.18 -1.87 -6.99
C GLU A 33 -7.42 -0.97 -7.04
N PHE A 34 -8.58 -1.58 -7.15
CA PHE A 34 -9.87 -0.90 -7.06
C PHE A 34 -10.77 -1.69 -6.12
N ASN A 35 -11.30 -1.02 -5.10
CA ASN A 35 -12.21 -1.58 -4.14
C ASN A 35 -13.57 -0.89 -4.25
N TYR A 36 -14.63 -1.69 -4.14
CA TYR A 36 -16.00 -1.22 -4.01
C TYR A 36 -16.65 -1.87 -2.82
N GLY A 37 -17.30 -1.07 -1.99
CA GLY A 37 -18.08 -1.54 -0.85
C GLY A 37 -19.45 -0.88 -0.83
N SER A 38 -20.46 -1.59 -0.31
CA SER A 38 -21.73 -0.98 0.04
C SER A 38 -22.13 -1.36 1.47
N GLU A 39 -22.60 -0.39 2.20
CA GLU A 39 -23.00 -0.48 3.58
C GLU A 39 -24.46 -0.02 3.72
N ASN A 40 -25.29 -0.80 4.42
CA ASN A 40 -26.66 -0.39 4.72
C ASN A 40 -26.73 0.19 6.13
N ASP A 41 -27.13 1.45 6.25
CA ASP A 41 -27.46 2.05 7.52
C ASP A 41 -28.82 1.51 7.99
N LYS A 42 -28.82 0.78 9.11
CA LYS A 42 -30.02 0.18 9.66
C LYS A 42 -30.99 1.17 10.29
N GLU A 43 -30.49 2.32 10.74
CA GLU A 43 -31.32 3.34 11.38
C GLU A 43 -32.08 4.18 10.36
N THR A 44 -31.43 4.52 9.28
CA THR A 44 -32.03 5.38 8.23
C THR A 44 -32.55 4.60 7.03
N GLY A 45 -32.14 3.32 6.87
CA GLY A 45 -32.43 2.49 5.71
C GLY A 45 -31.75 2.99 4.44
N GLY A 46 -30.74 3.87 4.57
CA GLY A 46 -29.92 4.37 3.48
C GLY A 46 -28.82 3.38 3.10
N GLU A 47 -28.53 3.28 1.82
CA GLU A 47 -27.37 2.56 1.31
C GLU A 47 -26.22 3.57 1.09
N LEU A 48 -25.10 3.33 1.74
CA LEU A 48 -23.87 4.09 1.54
C LEU A 48 -22.95 3.23 0.69
N SER A 49 -22.52 3.74 -0.45
CA SER A 49 -21.51 3.09 -1.30
C SER A 49 -20.16 3.80 -1.15
N SER A 50 -19.11 3.02 -0.93
CA SER A 50 -17.73 3.48 -0.91
C SER A 50 -16.97 2.87 -2.08
N TYR A 51 -16.05 3.61 -2.62
CA TYR A 51 -15.07 3.10 -3.57
C TYR A 51 -13.73 3.81 -3.36
N ASP A 52 -12.68 3.03 -3.44
CA ASP A 52 -11.31 3.49 -3.37
C ASP A 52 -10.49 2.88 -4.49
N ALA A 53 -9.42 3.54 -4.83
CA ALA A 53 -8.50 3.10 -5.86
C ALA A 53 -7.06 3.43 -5.46
N THR A 54 -6.16 2.48 -5.67
CA THR A 54 -4.73 2.63 -5.44
C THR A 54 -3.97 2.36 -6.72
N ILE A 55 -3.00 3.20 -7.04
CA ILE A 55 -2.05 2.99 -8.13
C ILE A 55 -0.66 3.15 -7.57
N ILE A 56 0.16 2.11 -7.67
CA ILE A 56 1.55 2.11 -7.22
C ILE A 56 2.46 1.86 -8.42
N ALA A 57 3.47 2.69 -8.57
CA ALA A 57 4.53 2.49 -9.56
C ALA A 57 5.88 2.62 -8.88
N ARG A 58 6.74 1.61 -9.01
CA ARG A 58 8.08 1.59 -8.46
C ARG A 58 9.08 1.10 -9.48
N ASN A 59 10.24 1.72 -9.48
CA ASN A 59 11.40 1.26 -10.25
C ASN A 59 12.66 1.31 -9.39
N ASP A 60 13.35 0.18 -9.28
CA ASP A 60 14.64 0.03 -8.62
C ASP A 60 15.71 -0.21 -9.67
N TYR A 61 16.73 0.63 -9.71
CA TYR A 61 17.92 0.46 -10.56
C TYR A 61 19.09 -0.05 -9.73
N LEU A 62 19.60 -1.24 -10.08
CA LEU A 62 20.75 -1.88 -9.44
C LEU A 62 22.06 -1.15 -9.82
N LEU A 63 22.63 -0.44 -8.86
CA LEU A 63 23.98 0.15 -9.00
C LEU A 63 25.07 -0.90 -8.83
N THR A 64 24.86 -1.80 -7.89
CA THR A 64 25.72 -2.96 -7.58
C THR A 64 24.83 -4.12 -7.13
N ASP A 65 25.40 -5.29 -6.85
CA ASP A 65 24.66 -6.44 -6.31
C ASP A 65 23.96 -6.13 -4.98
N LYS A 66 24.31 -5.04 -4.29
CA LYS A 66 23.75 -4.67 -2.98
C LYS A 66 23.07 -3.31 -2.94
N PHE A 67 23.40 -2.39 -3.83
CA PHE A 67 22.87 -1.04 -3.81
C PHE A 67 21.94 -0.78 -4.97
N THR A 68 20.79 -0.18 -4.66
CA THR A 68 19.82 0.30 -5.64
C THR A 68 19.59 1.80 -5.49
N VAL A 69 19.16 2.42 -6.57
CA VAL A 69 18.46 3.71 -6.57
C VAL A 69 17.02 3.40 -6.91
N TYR A 70 16.08 3.88 -6.12
CA TYR A 70 14.67 3.68 -6.41
C TYR A 70 13.95 4.99 -6.70
N THR A 71 12.85 4.87 -7.41
CA THR A 71 11.79 5.87 -7.54
C THR A 71 10.46 5.19 -7.32
N SER A 72 9.58 5.81 -6.52
CA SER A 72 8.18 5.36 -6.40
C SER A 72 7.21 6.51 -6.61
N SER A 73 6.00 6.16 -6.99
CA SER A 73 4.88 7.08 -7.06
C SER A 73 3.63 6.30 -6.70
N ASP A 74 2.93 6.77 -5.69
CA ASP A 74 1.72 6.18 -5.16
C ASP A 74 0.59 7.18 -5.29
N TYR A 75 -0.55 6.74 -5.81
CA TYR A 75 -1.78 7.49 -5.88
C TYR A 75 -2.87 6.71 -5.17
N TYR A 76 -3.50 7.36 -4.23
CA TYR A 76 -4.65 6.81 -3.51
C TYR A 76 -5.85 7.72 -3.68
N PHE A 77 -7.00 7.11 -3.91
CA PHE A 77 -8.30 7.78 -3.98
C PHE A 77 -9.28 7.09 -3.07
N ASP A 78 -9.95 7.86 -2.19
CA ASP A 78 -11.03 7.39 -1.33
C ASP A 78 -12.24 8.30 -1.44
N SER A 79 -13.37 7.75 -1.89
CA SER A 79 -14.61 8.49 -2.10
C SER A 79 -15.25 8.98 -0.79
N GLN A 80 -14.93 8.36 0.34
CA GLN A 80 -15.52 8.64 1.65
C GLN A 80 -14.62 9.51 2.54
N SER A 81 -13.35 9.69 2.17
CA SER A 81 -12.45 10.51 2.97
C SER A 81 -12.92 11.95 3.07
N HIS A 82 -13.06 12.43 4.30
CA HIS A 82 -13.40 13.83 4.58
C HIS A 82 -12.16 14.73 4.57
N ALA A 83 -11.01 14.20 4.98
CA ALA A 83 -9.76 14.96 5.10
C ALA A 83 -9.07 15.19 3.76
N GLY A 84 -9.15 14.23 2.83
CA GLY A 84 -8.60 14.33 1.49
C GLY A 84 -9.02 13.12 0.67
N LYS A 85 -9.55 13.35 -0.53
CA LYS A 85 -10.01 12.24 -1.41
C LYS A 85 -8.91 11.73 -2.32
N HIS A 86 -7.92 12.55 -2.58
CA HIS A 86 -6.80 12.25 -3.45
C HIS A 86 -5.51 12.44 -2.69
N ASP A 87 -4.72 11.39 -2.60
CA ASP A 87 -3.36 11.42 -2.04
C ASP A 87 -2.37 11.00 -3.13
N ILE A 88 -1.33 11.78 -3.29
CA ILE A 88 -0.21 11.48 -4.19
C ILE A 88 1.06 11.53 -3.36
N GLU A 89 1.81 10.43 -3.36
CA GLU A 89 3.15 10.37 -2.80
C GLU A 89 4.15 10.07 -3.93
N GLY A 90 5.26 10.78 -3.94
CA GLY A 90 6.39 10.49 -4.80
C GLY A 90 7.66 10.43 -3.99
N SER A 91 8.46 9.39 -4.17
CA SER A 91 9.73 9.24 -3.47
C SER A 91 10.87 8.83 -4.39
N VAL A 92 12.09 9.17 -3.97
CA VAL A 92 13.33 8.74 -4.60
C VAL A 92 14.36 8.48 -3.52
N GLY A 93 15.15 7.43 -3.65
CA GLY A 93 16.11 7.13 -2.60
C GLY A 93 17.10 6.04 -2.94
N LEU A 94 17.76 5.55 -1.90
CA LEU A 94 18.74 4.48 -1.97
C LEU A 94 18.21 3.26 -1.25
N GLY A 95 18.37 2.10 -1.87
CA GLY A 95 18.12 0.81 -1.27
C GLY A 95 19.42 0.05 -1.03
N TYR A 96 19.40 -0.81 -0.02
CA TYR A 96 20.51 -1.69 0.32
C TYR A 96 20.00 -3.08 0.65
N TYR A 97 20.47 -4.08 -0.11
CA TYR A 97 20.25 -5.49 0.21
C TYR A 97 21.13 -5.93 1.36
N LEU A 98 20.53 -6.23 2.51
CA LEU A 98 21.20 -6.85 3.64
C LEU A 98 21.69 -8.24 3.25
N PHE A 99 20.85 -8.98 2.54
CA PHE A 99 21.20 -10.20 1.83
C PHE A 99 20.30 -10.35 0.59
N LYS A 100 20.83 -11.06 -0.41
CA LYS A 100 20.13 -11.46 -1.63
C LYS A 100 20.73 -12.76 -2.11
N ASN A 101 19.90 -13.80 -2.22
CA ASN A 101 20.26 -15.11 -2.75
C ASN A 101 19.08 -15.69 -3.55
N GLU A 102 19.23 -16.89 -4.11
CA GLU A 102 18.22 -17.51 -4.98
C GLU A 102 16.88 -17.80 -4.29
N SER A 103 16.84 -17.88 -2.98
CA SER A 103 15.63 -18.22 -2.25
C SER A 103 15.11 -17.12 -1.32
N SER A 104 15.90 -16.09 -1.07
CA SER A 104 15.46 -15.00 -0.19
C SER A 104 16.25 -13.73 -0.42
N ASP A 105 15.60 -12.63 -0.19
CA ASP A 105 16.20 -11.30 -0.17
C ASP A 105 15.61 -10.44 0.95
N PHE A 106 16.41 -9.49 1.41
CA PHE A 106 15.98 -8.47 2.36
C PHE A 106 16.61 -7.14 1.98
N GLN A 107 15.78 -6.18 1.65
CA GLN A 107 16.18 -4.83 1.28
C GLN A 107 15.63 -3.81 2.27
N ILE A 108 16.42 -2.80 2.56
CA ILE A 108 15.98 -1.58 3.24
C ILE A 108 16.24 -0.41 2.30
N SER A 109 15.24 0.45 2.15
CA SER A 109 15.30 1.64 1.30
C SER A 109 14.98 2.88 2.11
N LEU A 110 15.65 3.98 1.79
CA LEU A 110 15.47 5.27 2.47
C LEU A 110 15.61 6.40 1.46
N GLY A 111 14.72 7.38 1.52
CA GLY A 111 14.80 8.57 0.69
C GLY A 111 13.84 9.68 1.06
N PRO A 112 14.03 10.87 0.49
CA PRO A 112 13.04 11.93 0.56
C PRO A 112 11.78 11.57 -0.22
N ALA A 113 10.65 12.05 0.27
CA ALA A 113 9.35 11.93 -0.36
C ALA A 113 8.63 13.29 -0.40
N LEU A 114 7.67 13.39 -1.30
CA LEU A 114 6.75 14.51 -1.45
C LEU A 114 5.33 13.97 -1.39
N ILE A 115 4.50 14.55 -0.54
CA ILE A 115 3.10 14.18 -0.37
C ILE A 115 2.23 15.37 -0.77
N TRP A 116 1.17 15.10 -1.51
CA TRP A 116 0.15 16.07 -1.85
C TRP A 116 -1.23 15.45 -1.70
N THR A 117 -2.09 16.10 -0.92
CA THR A 117 -3.45 15.66 -0.61
C THR A 117 -4.44 16.71 -1.04
N GLU A 118 -5.52 16.34 -1.73
CA GLU A 118 -6.57 17.25 -2.16
C GLU A 118 -7.96 16.57 -2.12
N GLY A 119 -9.01 17.42 -2.09
CA GLY A 119 -10.40 17.00 -2.08
C GLY A 119 -10.86 16.59 -0.66
N GLY A 120 -12.15 16.39 -0.48
CA GLY A 120 -12.76 16.17 0.82
C GLY A 120 -13.40 17.42 1.39
N GLU A 121 -14.41 17.22 2.22
CA GLU A 121 -15.22 18.34 2.78
C GLU A 121 -14.41 19.18 3.77
N ASP A 122 -13.51 18.53 4.51
CA ASP A 122 -12.66 19.16 5.53
C ASP A 122 -11.31 19.63 5.00
N CYS A 123 -11.04 19.43 3.71
CA CYS A 123 -9.79 19.80 3.06
C CYS A 123 -9.44 21.29 3.20
N SER A 124 -10.45 22.14 3.26
CA SER A 124 -10.27 23.60 3.47
C SER A 124 -9.95 23.97 4.92
N ILE A 125 -10.16 23.07 5.87
CA ILE A 125 -9.99 23.27 7.32
C ILE A 125 -8.64 22.68 7.75
N THR A 126 -8.17 21.63 7.09
CA THR A 126 -6.86 21.03 7.35
C THR A 126 -5.76 21.86 6.70
N THR A 127 -4.77 22.24 7.48
CA THR A 127 -3.67 23.14 7.05
C THR A 127 -2.72 22.51 6.04
N SER A 128 -2.89 21.23 5.72
CA SER A 128 -2.03 20.43 4.81
C SER A 128 -2.66 20.16 3.45
N CYS A 129 -3.97 20.37 3.31
CA CYS A 129 -4.67 20.07 2.07
C CYS A 129 -4.35 21.08 0.97
N GLY A 130 -3.99 20.61 -0.21
CA GLY A 130 -3.56 21.41 -1.35
C GLY A 130 -2.09 21.87 -1.29
N ASP A 131 -1.40 21.61 -0.18
CA ASP A 131 0.01 21.94 -0.01
C ASP A 131 0.91 20.75 -0.32
N LEU A 132 2.10 21.01 -0.86
CA LEU A 132 3.12 20.01 -1.06
C LEU A 132 3.94 19.85 0.24
N ILE A 133 3.94 18.65 0.81
CA ILE A 133 4.60 18.34 2.07
C ILE A 133 5.86 17.52 1.81
N TYR A 134 6.97 17.92 2.43
CA TYR A 134 8.21 17.15 2.40
C TYR A 134 8.18 16.06 3.47
N ALA A 135 8.53 14.85 3.06
CA ALA A 135 8.54 13.68 3.93
C ALA A 135 9.84 12.89 3.78
N THR A 136 10.00 11.90 4.64
CA THR A 136 11.04 10.87 4.54
C THR A 136 10.33 9.52 4.45
N ASN A 137 10.67 8.74 3.44
CA ASN A 137 10.17 7.39 3.23
C ASN A 137 11.25 6.38 3.66
N LEU A 138 10.86 5.42 4.49
CA LEU A 138 11.65 4.26 4.89
C LEU A 138 10.85 3.01 4.56
N GLU A 139 11.49 2.08 3.84
CA GLU A 139 10.85 0.85 3.41
C GLU A 139 11.72 -0.36 3.75
N ALA A 140 11.08 -1.46 4.11
CA ALA A 140 11.72 -2.76 4.31
C ALA A 140 10.94 -3.81 3.52
N THR A 141 11.62 -4.50 2.61
CA THR A 141 11.04 -5.58 1.83
C THR A 141 11.77 -6.88 2.13
N PHE A 142 11.03 -7.96 2.28
CA PHE A 142 11.58 -9.30 2.50
C PHE A 142 10.81 -10.31 1.66
N GLY A 143 11.50 -10.98 0.75
CA GLY A 143 11.00 -12.08 -0.05
C GLY A 143 11.61 -13.40 0.39
N TRP A 144 10.83 -14.48 0.45
CA TRP A 144 11.31 -15.80 0.79
C TRP A 144 10.58 -16.92 0.05
N LEU A 145 11.28 -17.56 -0.87
CA LEU A 145 10.83 -18.80 -1.50
C LEU A 145 11.08 -19.99 -0.53
N ILE A 146 10.11 -20.26 0.33
CA ILE A 146 10.18 -21.32 1.35
C ILE A 146 10.33 -22.70 0.70
N SER A 147 9.62 -22.90 -0.41
CA SER A 147 9.70 -24.09 -1.25
C SER A 147 9.22 -23.76 -2.65
N LYS A 148 9.32 -24.72 -3.59
CA LYS A 148 8.77 -24.55 -4.96
C LYS A 148 7.26 -24.29 -5.02
N HIS A 149 6.56 -24.53 -3.91
CA HIS A 149 5.12 -24.37 -3.80
C HIS A 149 4.70 -23.24 -2.87
N LEU A 150 5.63 -22.62 -2.16
CA LEU A 150 5.30 -21.68 -1.10
C LEU A 150 6.28 -20.51 -1.08
N GLU A 151 5.76 -19.32 -1.23
CA GLU A 151 6.49 -18.06 -1.19
C GLU A 151 5.87 -17.14 -0.13
N PHE A 152 6.70 -16.39 0.55
CA PHE A 152 6.29 -15.41 1.54
C PHE A 152 6.93 -14.07 1.23
N ASP A 153 6.12 -13.02 1.19
CA ASP A 153 6.53 -11.65 0.98
C ASP A 153 6.09 -10.76 2.14
N LEU A 154 6.95 -9.85 2.52
CA LEU A 154 6.68 -8.77 3.47
C LEU A 154 7.12 -7.46 2.85
N ASN A 155 6.24 -6.48 2.88
CA ASN A 155 6.55 -5.10 2.57
C ASN A 155 6.10 -4.21 3.73
N ASN A 156 6.97 -3.33 4.20
CA ASN A 156 6.62 -2.32 5.20
C ASN A 156 7.15 -0.98 4.75
N THR A 157 6.24 -0.04 4.52
CA THR A 157 6.54 1.33 4.15
C THR A 157 6.14 2.27 5.27
N TYR A 158 7.09 3.05 5.75
CA TYR A 158 6.88 4.10 6.74
C TYR A 158 7.24 5.45 6.14
N THR A 159 6.28 6.35 6.09
CA THR A 159 6.48 7.72 5.62
C THR A 159 6.28 8.68 6.79
N ASN A 160 7.24 9.58 6.98
CA ASN A 160 7.19 10.60 8.02
C ASN A 160 7.33 11.98 7.38
N ALA A 161 6.26 12.75 7.43
CA ALA A 161 6.27 14.14 6.98
C ALA A 161 6.88 15.04 8.06
N ASN A 162 7.90 15.79 7.66
CA ASN A 162 8.58 16.77 8.50
C ASN A 162 7.75 18.07 8.52
N GLY A 163 6.59 18.03 9.20
CA GLY A 163 5.77 19.22 9.42
C GLY A 163 6.03 19.83 10.79
N GLU A 164 5.82 21.15 10.93
CA GLU A 164 5.78 21.82 12.24
C GLU A 164 4.34 21.74 12.80
N GLY A 165 4.20 21.25 14.04
CA GLY A 165 2.92 21.18 14.75
C GLY A 165 1.98 20.12 14.18
N ASP A 166 0.70 20.46 14.02
CA ASP A 166 -0.36 19.58 13.53
C ASP A 166 -0.21 19.12 12.05
N ARG A 167 0.92 19.48 11.41
CA ARG A 167 1.26 19.08 10.03
C ARG A 167 2.20 17.87 9.95
N ALA A 168 2.60 17.33 11.09
CA ALA A 168 3.40 16.10 11.09
C ALA A 168 2.49 14.94 10.74
N ILE A 169 2.63 14.45 9.51
CA ILE A 169 1.89 13.29 9.01
C ILE A 169 2.81 12.10 9.03
N SER A 170 2.43 11.05 9.73
CA SER A 170 3.09 9.76 9.59
C SER A 170 2.12 8.73 9.06
N SER A 171 2.58 7.91 8.16
CA SER A 171 1.85 6.75 7.66
C SER A 171 2.71 5.51 7.79
N ASN A 172 2.08 4.39 8.03
CA ASN A 172 2.74 3.08 7.98
C ASN A 172 1.81 2.09 7.28
N ARG A 173 2.35 1.42 6.28
CA ARG A 173 1.67 0.35 5.56
C ARG A 173 2.50 -0.92 5.70
N LEU A 174 1.91 -1.94 6.29
CA LEU A 174 2.50 -3.27 6.40
C LEU A 174 1.68 -4.24 5.57
N GLU A 175 2.33 -4.91 4.64
CA GLU A 175 1.75 -5.94 3.80
C GLU A 175 2.48 -7.25 4.02
N LEU A 176 1.72 -8.31 4.22
CA LEU A 176 2.22 -9.68 4.31
C LEU A 176 1.45 -10.52 3.30
N GLU A 177 2.15 -11.30 2.49
CA GLU A 177 1.52 -12.19 1.53
C GLU A 177 2.15 -13.58 1.59
N LEU A 178 1.32 -14.61 1.59
CA LEU A 178 1.72 -16.00 1.49
C LEU A 178 1.09 -16.60 0.24
N ARG A 179 1.93 -16.89 -0.78
CA ARG A 179 1.52 -17.46 -2.07
C ARG A 179 1.73 -18.97 -2.07
N PHE A 180 0.72 -19.67 -2.53
CA PHE A 180 0.77 -21.12 -2.73
C PHE A 180 0.57 -21.48 -4.21
N TYR A 181 1.52 -22.21 -4.77
CA TYR A 181 1.52 -22.71 -6.14
C TYR A 181 1.13 -24.21 -6.13
N PRO A 182 -0.08 -24.58 -6.57
CA PRO A 182 -0.53 -25.97 -6.54
C PRO A 182 0.28 -26.87 -7.48
N ASP A 183 0.79 -26.31 -8.57
CA ASP A 183 1.68 -26.99 -9.52
C ASP A 183 2.85 -26.05 -9.86
N VAL A 184 4.07 -26.54 -9.68
CA VAL A 184 5.32 -25.80 -9.99
C VAL A 184 5.49 -25.47 -11.49
N ASN A 185 4.77 -26.12 -12.36
CA ASN A 185 4.75 -25.82 -13.79
C ASN A 185 3.57 -24.92 -14.19
N SER A 186 2.70 -24.61 -13.26
CA SER A 186 1.56 -23.73 -13.45
C SER A 186 1.93 -22.33 -12.94
N ASN A 187 1.58 -21.32 -13.71
CA ASN A 187 1.70 -19.95 -13.26
C ASN A 187 0.57 -19.54 -12.30
N LEU A 188 -0.38 -20.45 -12.02
CA LEU A 188 -1.50 -20.18 -11.12
C LEU A 188 -1.06 -20.25 -9.66
N PHE A 189 -1.50 -19.28 -8.86
CA PHE A 189 -1.31 -19.29 -7.42
C PHE A 189 -2.57 -18.89 -6.67
N THR A 190 -2.61 -19.28 -5.39
CA THR A 190 -3.54 -18.75 -4.40
C THR A 190 -2.73 -18.03 -3.35
N ALA A 191 -3.10 -16.82 -2.99
CA ALA A 191 -2.42 -16.10 -1.93
C ALA A 191 -3.38 -15.73 -0.79
N PHE A 192 -2.82 -15.74 0.42
CA PHE A 192 -3.42 -15.15 1.60
C PHE A 192 -2.62 -13.91 1.98
N GLY A 193 -3.29 -12.76 1.97
CA GLY A 193 -2.71 -11.46 2.30
C GLY A 193 -3.24 -10.91 3.62
N TYR A 194 -2.39 -10.18 4.31
CA TYR A 194 -2.75 -9.32 5.44
C TYR A 194 -2.16 -7.94 5.19
N GLU A 195 -2.97 -6.92 5.36
CA GLU A 195 -2.57 -5.53 5.25
C GLU A 195 -2.96 -4.78 6.52
N ASN A 196 -2.06 -3.94 6.99
CA ASN A 196 -2.32 -2.99 8.06
C ASN A 196 -1.88 -1.61 7.59
N ILE A 197 -2.83 -0.68 7.57
CA ILE A 197 -2.59 0.70 7.18
C ILE A 197 -2.86 1.59 8.39
N TYR A 198 -1.94 2.50 8.65
CA TYR A 198 -2.06 3.55 9.66
C TYR A 198 -1.77 4.89 9.02
N HIS A 199 -2.70 5.83 9.15
CA HIS A 199 -2.54 7.22 8.76
C HIS A 199 -2.85 8.14 9.94
N ASP A 200 -1.91 9.02 10.27
CA ASP A 200 -2.04 9.93 11.41
C ASP A 200 -3.07 11.06 11.17
N LEU A 201 -3.39 11.37 9.91
CA LEU A 201 -4.28 12.48 9.56
C LEU A 201 -5.75 12.12 9.43
N SER A 202 -6.06 10.94 8.95
CA SER A 202 -7.43 10.62 8.54
C SER A 202 -8.19 9.82 9.59
N ASP A 203 -7.50 8.89 10.23
CA ASP A 203 -8.07 8.08 11.30
C ASP A 203 -6.92 7.52 12.16
N PRO A 204 -6.87 7.82 13.47
CA PRO A 204 -5.86 7.28 14.36
C PRO A 204 -6.02 5.78 14.64
N GLU A 205 -7.07 5.13 14.14
CA GLU A 205 -7.27 3.69 14.26
C GLU A 205 -6.66 2.96 13.04
N PRO A 206 -5.77 1.96 13.28
CA PRO A 206 -5.18 1.20 12.18
C PRO A 206 -6.24 0.36 11.48
N GLU A 207 -6.29 0.48 10.17
CA GLU A 207 -7.11 -0.37 9.32
C GLU A 207 -6.43 -1.72 9.09
N ASN A 208 -7.20 -2.80 9.22
CA ASN A 208 -6.72 -4.16 8.99
C ASN A 208 -7.55 -4.83 7.91
N ALA A 209 -6.91 -5.34 6.88
CA ALA A 209 -7.54 -6.10 5.82
C ALA A 209 -6.93 -7.50 5.68
N TYR A 210 -7.80 -8.48 5.40
CA TYR A 210 -7.39 -9.83 5.05
C TYR A 210 -7.86 -10.10 3.62
N LYS A 211 -6.92 -10.51 2.76
CA LYS A 211 -7.17 -10.72 1.34
C LYS A 211 -6.98 -12.19 0.98
N LEU A 212 -7.85 -12.72 0.13
CA LEU A 212 -7.65 -14.01 -0.52
C LEU A 212 -7.59 -13.74 -2.02
N LYS A 213 -6.47 -14.07 -2.63
CA LYS A 213 -6.20 -13.79 -4.04
C LYS A 213 -6.09 -15.10 -4.84
N LEU A 214 -6.53 -15.05 -6.08
CA LEU A 214 -6.24 -16.05 -7.12
C LEU A 214 -5.55 -15.30 -8.25
N GLY A 215 -4.38 -15.74 -8.63
CA GLY A 215 -3.58 -15.03 -9.61
C GLY A 215 -2.81 -15.95 -10.55
N THR A 216 -2.19 -15.32 -11.54
CA THR A 216 -1.30 -15.99 -12.49
C THR A 216 -0.10 -15.09 -12.77
N ASN A 217 1.10 -15.69 -12.75
CA ASN A 217 2.34 -15.02 -13.17
C ASN A 217 2.54 -15.26 -14.68
N PHE A 218 2.98 -14.27 -15.42
CA PHE A 218 3.22 -14.33 -16.85
C PHE A 218 4.71 -14.20 -17.18
#